data_06b30e7b5a164fce53e9b2471973a447
#
_entry.id   06b30e7b5a164fce53e9b2471973a447
#
_cell.length_a   1.000
_cell.length_b   1.000
_cell.length_c   1.000
_cell.angle_alpha   90.00
_cell.angle_beta   90.00
_cell.angle_gamma   90.00
#
_symmetry.space_group_name_H-M   'P 1'
#
loop_
_entity.id
_entity.type
_entity.pdbx_description
1 polymer ?
#
loop_
_entity_poly.entity_id
_entity_poly.type
_entity_poly.pdbx_seq_one_letter_code
_entity_poly.pdbx_strand_id
1 'polypeptide(L)'
;AGEHPKFVSGNYVQQCIRSCLKKIPSLLVEIAPMETDDYYPIVEEGAEGVVVYQETYERNSYKDLHPHGPKKNFDWRLDSVERGYEAGFRRLGIGALFGLHDWRHEALALAAHALHLTKYCCNAQLSISFPRMRPAAGNFEPQNEHLLSDRHLVQLVAALRFLLPHAAFV
;
A
#
# COMPACT_ATOMS: atom_id res chain seq x y z
N ALA A 1 7.39 -6.48 4.95
CA ALA A 1 7.52 -7.54 5.94
C ALA A 1 6.27 -8.44 5.92
N GLY A 2 6.37 -9.65 6.48
CA GLY A 2 5.21 -10.53 6.61
C GLY A 2 4.13 -9.94 7.51
N GLU A 3 2.88 -10.35 7.29
CA GLU A 3 1.72 -9.81 8.03
C GLU A 3 1.29 -10.70 9.21
N HIS A 4 2.16 -11.55 9.72
CA HIS A 4 1.83 -12.45 10.84
C HIS A 4 2.10 -11.75 12.19
N PRO A 5 1.06 -11.31 12.94
CA PRO A 5 1.22 -10.42 14.09
C PRO A 5 2.03 -11.01 15.25
N LYS A 6 2.08 -12.35 15.34
CA LYS A 6 2.86 -13.05 16.38
C LYS A 6 4.37 -12.99 16.13
N PHE A 7 4.80 -12.89 14.85
CA PHE A 7 6.22 -12.85 14.48
C PHE A 7 6.67 -11.44 14.09
N VAL A 8 5.78 -10.64 13.51
CA VAL A 8 6.05 -9.26 13.10
C VAL A 8 5.26 -8.34 14.03
N SER A 9 5.69 -8.30 15.29
CA SER A 9 5.12 -7.39 16.29
C SER A 9 5.65 -5.97 16.13
N GLY A 10 4.94 -4.96 16.67
CA GLY A 10 5.42 -3.57 16.70
C GLY A 10 6.82 -3.45 17.30
N ASN A 11 7.12 -4.15 18.38
CA ASN A 11 8.45 -4.16 18.99
C ASN A 11 9.54 -4.74 18.06
N TYR A 12 9.22 -5.79 17.31
CA TYR A 12 10.14 -6.31 16.28
C TYR A 12 10.43 -5.26 15.20
N VAL A 13 9.38 -4.58 14.71
CA VAL A 13 9.52 -3.52 13.71
C VAL A 13 10.40 -2.39 14.23
N GLN A 14 10.18 -1.92 15.46
CA GLN A 14 11.01 -0.89 16.11
C GLN A 14 12.50 -1.31 16.18
N GLN A 15 12.79 -2.54 16.57
CA GLN A 15 14.17 -3.05 16.62
C GLN A 15 14.82 -3.05 15.23
N CYS A 16 14.06 -3.42 14.19
CA CYS A 16 14.54 -3.37 12.81
C CYS A 16 14.85 -1.92 12.40
N ILE A 17 13.94 -0.97 12.67
CA ILE A 17 14.12 0.45 12.36
C ILE A 17 15.37 0.99 13.04
N ARG A 18 15.51 0.78 14.35
CA ARG A 18 16.68 1.19 15.14
C ARG A 18 17.99 0.66 14.57
N SER A 19 17.97 -0.56 14.08
CA SER A 19 19.15 -1.18 13.49
C SER A 19 19.48 -0.61 12.11
N CYS A 20 18.47 -0.35 11.29
CA CYS A 20 18.61 0.20 9.94
C CYS A 20 19.06 1.67 9.96
N LEU A 21 18.49 2.49 10.84
CA LEU A 21 18.79 3.92 10.93
C LEU A 21 20.25 4.23 11.32
N LYS A 22 20.98 3.24 11.86
CA LYS A 22 22.43 3.39 12.07
C LYS A 22 23.22 3.52 10.76
N LYS A 23 22.63 3.11 9.62
CA LYS A 23 23.32 3.07 8.31
C LYS A 23 22.53 3.78 7.22
N ILE A 24 21.23 3.90 7.36
CA ILE A 24 20.29 4.42 6.34
C ILE A 24 19.57 5.62 6.96
N PRO A 25 19.74 6.85 6.43
CA PRO A 25 19.20 8.07 7.07
C PRO A 25 17.68 8.23 6.89
N SER A 26 17.05 7.54 5.95
CA SER A 26 15.62 7.64 5.64
C SER A 26 15.01 6.25 5.47
N LEU A 27 13.92 5.98 6.14
CA LEU A 27 13.31 4.65 6.17
C LEU A 27 11.79 4.72 6.06
N LEU A 28 11.24 3.96 5.11
CA LEU A 28 9.83 3.65 5.04
C LEU A 28 9.63 2.18 5.45
N VAL A 29 8.49 1.89 6.05
CA VAL A 29 8.13 0.52 6.43
C VAL A 29 6.97 0.02 5.56
N GLU A 30 7.11 -1.17 5.02
CA GLU A 30 6.03 -1.92 4.38
C GLU A 30 5.65 -3.06 5.31
N ILE A 31 4.57 -2.88 6.05
CA ILE A 31 4.13 -3.76 7.14
C ILE A 31 2.62 -3.95 7.09
N ALA A 32 2.12 -4.90 7.89
CA ALA A 32 0.68 -5.05 8.07
C ALA A 32 0.04 -3.75 8.59
N PRO A 33 -1.20 -3.44 8.16
CA PRO A 33 -1.97 -2.37 8.76
C PRO A 33 -2.05 -2.48 10.28
N MET A 34 -2.00 -1.32 10.94
CA MET A 34 -2.09 -1.22 12.41
C MET A 34 -3.11 -0.15 12.79
N GLU A 35 -3.49 -0.12 14.07
CA GLU A 35 -4.22 1.01 14.64
C GLU A 35 -3.28 2.22 14.81
N THR A 36 -3.85 3.41 14.92
CA THR A 36 -3.09 4.66 15.07
C THR A 36 -2.11 4.58 16.25
N ASP A 37 -2.58 4.07 17.38
CA ASP A 37 -1.77 3.94 18.60
C ASP A 37 -0.58 2.98 18.44
N ASP A 38 -0.72 1.95 17.61
CA ASP A 38 0.35 0.99 17.32
C ASP A 38 1.41 1.57 16.34
N TYR A 39 1.03 2.56 15.54
CA TYR A 39 1.95 3.25 14.64
C TYR A 39 2.83 4.30 15.37
N TYR A 40 2.33 4.95 16.45
CA TYR A 40 3.11 5.96 17.18
C TYR A 40 4.53 5.51 17.55
N PRO A 41 4.73 4.35 18.20
CA PRO A 41 6.08 3.92 18.56
C PRO A 41 7.01 3.69 17.36
N ILE A 42 6.44 3.38 16.20
CA ILE A 42 7.19 3.17 14.94
C ILE A 42 7.66 4.51 14.37
N VAL A 43 6.80 5.53 14.44
CA VAL A 43 7.13 6.91 14.07
C VAL A 43 8.18 7.49 15.01
N GLU A 44 8.00 7.31 16.32
CA GLU A 44 8.95 7.79 17.35
C GLU A 44 10.34 7.17 17.20
N GLU A 45 10.42 5.92 16.72
CA GLU A 45 11.72 5.28 16.43
C GLU A 45 12.41 5.86 15.19
N GLY A 46 11.71 6.68 14.38
CA GLY A 46 12.29 7.43 13.26
C GLY A 46 11.92 6.91 11.87
N ALA A 47 10.93 6.03 11.74
CA ALA A 47 10.39 5.71 10.42
C ALA A 47 9.61 6.91 9.86
N GLU A 48 9.92 7.31 8.64
CA GLU A 48 9.33 8.49 7.99
C GLU A 48 8.01 8.20 7.30
N GLY A 49 7.79 6.96 6.90
CA GLY A 49 6.61 6.60 6.13
C GLY A 49 6.20 5.15 6.22
N VAL A 50 4.96 4.92 5.81
CA VAL A 50 4.32 3.60 5.75
C VAL A 50 3.79 3.32 4.35
N VAL A 51 3.94 2.08 3.91
CA VAL A 51 3.44 1.58 2.62
C VAL A 51 2.45 0.46 2.91
N VAL A 52 1.23 0.60 2.41
CA VAL A 52 0.21 -0.45 2.46
C VAL A 52 -0.52 -0.53 1.13
N TYR A 53 -0.39 -1.66 0.46
CA TYR A 53 -1.16 -1.92 -0.78
C TYR A 53 -2.54 -2.42 -0.43
N GLN A 54 -3.56 -1.89 -1.11
CA GLN A 54 -4.94 -2.38 -0.96
C GLN A 54 -5.12 -3.77 -1.55
N GLU A 55 -4.23 -4.21 -2.40
CA GLU A 55 -4.25 -5.41 -3.23
C GLU A 55 -5.21 -5.24 -4.41
N THR A 56 -6.52 -5.27 -4.19
CA THR A 56 -7.55 -4.91 -5.17
C THR A 56 -8.58 -3.97 -4.53
N TYR A 57 -9.11 -3.05 -5.30
CA TYR A 57 -10.19 -2.14 -4.89
C TYR A 57 -11.57 -2.73 -5.19
N GLU A 58 -11.66 -3.87 -5.91
CA GLU A 58 -12.92 -4.55 -6.16
C GLU A 58 -13.28 -5.43 -4.96
N ARG A 59 -14.41 -5.09 -4.29
CA ARG A 59 -14.79 -5.66 -2.99
C ARG A 59 -15.09 -7.15 -3.00
N ASN A 60 -15.69 -7.66 -4.07
CA ASN A 60 -16.00 -9.08 -4.16
C ASN A 60 -14.72 -9.89 -4.40
N SER A 61 -13.89 -9.48 -5.35
CA SER A 61 -12.57 -10.09 -5.58
C SER A 61 -11.71 -10.04 -4.31
N TYR A 62 -11.74 -8.91 -3.60
CA TYR A 62 -11.00 -8.78 -2.34
C TYR A 62 -11.47 -9.79 -1.30
N LYS A 63 -12.78 -9.92 -1.10
CA LYS A 63 -13.39 -10.86 -0.15
C LYS A 63 -13.05 -12.33 -0.50
N ASP A 64 -13.09 -12.67 -1.77
CA ASP A 64 -12.81 -14.03 -2.24
C ASP A 64 -11.32 -14.39 -2.08
N LEU A 65 -10.43 -13.42 -2.30
CA LEU A 65 -8.97 -13.58 -2.16
C LEU A 65 -8.50 -13.53 -0.71
N HIS A 66 -9.25 -12.88 0.18
CA HIS A 66 -8.89 -12.70 1.59
C HIS A 66 -9.97 -13.19 2.55
N PRO A 67 -10.33 -14.50 2.51
CA PRO A 67 -11.46 -15.04 3.28
C PRO A 67 -11.19 -15.11 4.79
N HIS A 68 -9.92 -15.05 5.20
CA HIS A 68 -9.52 -15.25 6.60
C HIS A 68 -8.45 -14.25 7.06
N GLY A 69 -8.27 -14.18 8.38
CA GLY A 69 -7.25 -13.35 9.02
C GLY A 69 -7.56 -11.85 9.04
N PRO A 70 -6.63 -11.02 9.53
CA PRO A 70 -6.81 -9.57 9.62
C PRO A 70 -7.04 -8.91 8.26
N LYS A 71 -6.43 -9.46 7.22
CA LYS A 71 -6.51 -8.96 5.84
C LYS A 71 -7.92 -9.01 5.25
N LYS A 72 -8.86 -9.79 5.82
CA LYS A 72 -10.26 -9.87 5.36
C LYS A 72 -11.04 -8.57 5.46
N ASN A 73 -10.62 -7.63 6.30
CA ASN A 73 -11.32 -6.37 6.51
C ASN A 73 -10.84 -5.32 5.48
N PHE A 74 -11.63 -5.17 4.41
CA PHE A 74 -11.34 -4.28 3.30
C PHE A 74 -11.21 -2.81 3.74
N ASP A 75 -12.21 -2.29 4.46
CA ASP A 75 -12.25 -0.87 4.83
C ASP A 75 -11.13 -0.53 5.83
N TRP A 76 -10.91 -1.39 6.80
CA TRP A 76 -9.82 -1.21 7.76
C TRP A 76 -8.44 -1.18 7.09
N ARG A 77 -8.23 -1.98 6.03
CA ARG A 77 -7.00 -1.94 5.24
C ARG A 77 -6.92 -0.67 4.39
N LEU A 78 -8.04 -0.27 3.78
CA LEU A 78 -8.11 0.94 2.95
C LEU A 78 -7.67 2.18 3.73
N ASP A 79 -8.17 2.34 4.97
CA ASP A 79 -7.91 3.50 5.82
C ASP A 79 -6.54 3.45 6.54
N SER A 80 -5.74 2.41 6.29
CA SER A 80 -4.50 2.17 7.02
C SER A 80 -3.47 3.30 6.92
N VAL A 81 -3.31 3.88 5.73
CA VAL A 81 -2.35 4.96 5.52
C VAL A 81 -2.81 6.29 6.14
N GLU A 82 -4.12 6.49 6.29
CA GLU A 82 -4.68 7.64 7.04
C GLU A 82 -4.36 7.52 8.52
N ARG A 83 -4.59 6.34 9.13
CA ARG A 83 -4.18 6.06 10.51
C ARG A 83 -2.68 6.26 10.71
N GLY A 84 -1.88 5.84 9.72
CA GLY A 84 -0.44 6.11 9.72
C GLY A 84 -0.11 7.60 9.68
N TYR A 85 -0.82 8.39 8.86
CA TYR A 85 -0.67 9.84 8.82
C TYR A 85 -1.05 10.50 10.15
N GLU A 86 -2.13 10.09 10.77
CA GLU A 86 -2.55 10.55 12.10
C GLU A 86 -1.50 10.24 13.17
N ALA A 87 -0.86 9.08 13.12
CA ALA A 87 0.24 8.70 13.99
C ALA A 87 1.53 9.50 13.75
N GLY A 88 1.64 10.22 12.62
CA GLY A 88 2.78 11.10 12.36
C GLY A 88 3.62 10.74 11.14
N PHE A 89 3.35 9.69 10.41
CA PHE A 89 4.01 9.45 9.13
C PHE A 89 3.76 10.60 8.15
N ARG A 90 4.78 10.94 7.37
CA ARG A 90 4.74 12.01 6.36
C ARG A 90 5.07 11.53 4.95
N ARG A 91 5.34 10.24 4.80
CA ARG A 91 5.49 9.58 3.50
C ARG A 91 4.54 8.38 3.45
N LEU A 92 3.58 8.43 2.55
CA LEU A 92 2.52 7.44 2.44
C LEU A 92 2.63 6.71 1.11
N GLY A 93 2.65 5.39 1.15
CA GLY A 93 2.70 4.55 -0.04
C GLY A 93 1.42 3.73 -0.20
N ILE A 94 0.81 3.82 -1.37
CA ILE A 94 -0.36 3.00 -1.75
C ILE A 94 -0.12 2.27 -3.06
N GLY A 95 -0.95 1.29 -3.36
CA GLY A 95 -0.90 0.56 -4.62
C GLY A 95 -1.99 -0.49 -4.72
N ALA A 96 -2.14 -1.01 -5.93
CA ALA A 96 -2.96 -2.18 -6.25
C ALA A 96 -2.11 -3.24 -6.94
N LEU A 97 -2.38 -4.51 -6.69
CA LEU A 97 -1.74 -5.61 -7.40
C LEU A 97 -2.52 -5.86 -8.71
N PHE A 98 -2.06 -5.26 -9.79
CA PHE A 98 -2.70 -5.35 -11.10
C PHE A 98 -2.67 -6.78 -11.65
N GLY A 99 -3.85 -7.29 -11.96
CA GLY A 99 -4.09 -8.65 -12.41
C GLY A 99 -5.05 -9.44 -11.51
N LEU A 100 -5.44 -8.89 -10.35
CA LEU A 100 -6.46 -9.48 -9.48
C LEU A 100 -7.88 -9.18 -9.97
N HIS A 101 -8.10 -8.03 -10.60
CA HIS A 101 -9.35 -7.60 -11.22
C HIS A 101 -9.07 -6.73 -12.46
N ASP A 102 -10.11 -6.26 -13.15
CA ASP A 102 -9.96 -5.36 -14.30
C ASP A 102 -9.08 -4.16 -13.97
N TRP A 103 -8.00 -3.99 -14.73
CA TRP A 103 -7.00 -2.98 -14.43
C TRP A 103 -7.51 -1.53 -14.56
N ARG A 104 -8.59 -1.29 -15.34
CA ARG A 104 -9.17 0.05 -15.47
C ARG A 104 -9.98 0.40 -14.25
N HIS A 105 -10.70 -0.57 -13.68
CA HIS A 105 -11.37 -0.41 -12.39
C HIS A 105 -10.35 -0.09 -11.29
N GLU A 106 -9.29 -0.89 -11.19
CA GLU A 106 -8.21 -0.67 -10.22
C GLU A 106 -7.56 0.70 -10.40
N ALA A 107 -7.30 1.12 -11.64
CA ALA A 107 -6.70 2.41 -11.95
C ALA A 107 -7.57 3.59 -11.47
N LEU A 108 -8.88 3.54 -11.73
CA LEU A 108 -9.81 4.58 -11.31
C LEU A 108 -9.97 4.64 -9.79
N ALA A 109 -10.10 3.48 -9.15
CA ALA A 109 -10.23 3.41 -7.70
C ALA A 109 -8.95 3.86 -6.99
N LEU A 110 -7.78 3.44 -7.48
CA LEU A 110 -6.47 3.90 -6.99
C LEU A 110 -6.32 5.41 -7.15
N ALA A 111 -6.74 5.98 -8.28
CA ALA A 111 -6.74 7.42 -8.52
C ALA A 111 -7.65 8.16 -7.53
N ALA A 112 -8.85 7.65 -7.29
CA ALA A 112 -9.79 8.22 -6.33
C ALA A 112 -9.24 8.19 -4.90
N HIS A 113 -8.64 7.06 -4.48
CA HIS A 113 -7.98 6.92 -3.19
C HIS A 113 -6.80 7.92 -3.06
N ALA A 114 -5.95 8.02 -4.08
CA ALA A 114 -4.85 8.97 -4.10
C ALA A 114 -5.31 10.42 -3.99
N LEU A 115 -6.38 10.81 -4.69
CA LEU A 115 -6.98 12.14 -4.60
C LEU A 115 -7.57 12.42 -3.21
N HIS A 116 -8.20 11.43 -2.59
CA HIS A 116 -8.67 11.52 -1.23
C HIS A 116 -7.51 11.80 -0.26
N LEU A 117 -6.45 10.98 -0.35
CA LEU A 117 -5.27 11.15 0.50
C LEU A 117 -4.56 12.48 0.30
N THR A 118 -4.49 13.02 -0.92
CA THR A 118 -3.90 14.36 -1.14
C THR A 118 -4.67 15.48 -0.47
N LYS A 119 -5.96 15.30 -0.23
CA LYS A 119 -6.80 16.26 0.52
C LYS A 119 -6.73 16.05 2.03
N TYR A 120 -6.86 14.81 2.47
CA TYR A 120 -6.89 14.45 3.89
C TYR A 120 -5.51 14.55 4.52
N CYS A 121 -4.50 13.99 3.86
CA CYS A 121 -3.10 13.94 4.32
C CYS A 121 -2.26 15.05 3.67
N CYS A 122 -2.72 16.29 3.69
CA CYS A 122 -2.18 17.41 2.91
C CYS A 122 -0.69 17.74 3.20
N ASN A 123 -0.15 17.31 4.34
CA ASN A 123 1.25 17.50 4.74
C ASN A 123 2.13 16.26 4.48
N ALA A 124 1.60 15.26 3.79
CA ALA A 124 2.34 14.05 3.47
C ALA A 124 2.75 13.99 1.99
N GLN A 125 3.85 13.30 1.71
CA GLN A 125 4.26 12.92 0.37
C GLN A 125 3.61 11.59 0.01
N LEU A 126 2.89 11.55 -1.11
CA LEU A 126 2.25 10.34 -1.61
C LEU A 126 3.14 9.64 -2.63
N SER A 127 3.30 8.32 -2.48
CA SER A 127 3.89 7.43 -3.49
C SER A 127 2.88 6.38 -3.93
N ILE A 128 2.89 6.06 -5.22
CA ILE A 128 1.99 5.08 -5.82
C ILE A 128 2.82 4.01 -6.51
N SER A 129 2.55 2.74 -6.16
CA SER A 129 3.21 1.59 -6.73
C SER A 129 2.25 0.82 -7.64
N PHE A 130 2.82 0.21 -8.69
CA PHE A 130 2.07 -0.52 -9.71
C PHE A 130 2.55 -1.99 -9.84
N PRO A 131 2.53 -2.77 -8.74
CA PRO A 131 2.88 -4.18 -8.83
C PRO A 131 1.94 -4.90 -9.79
N ARG A 132 2.49 -5.78 -10.63
CA ARG A 132 1.74 -6.59 -11.57
C ARG A 132 1.86 -8.07 -11.21
N MET A 133 0.76 -8.79 -11.36
CA MET A 133 0.79 -10.25 -11.24
C MET A 133 1.85 -10.87 -12.15
N ARG A 134 2.60 -11.80 -11.61
CA ARG A 134 3.59 -12.61 -12.31
C ARG A 134 3.31 -14.08 -12.00
N PRO A 135 3.66 -15.01 -12.88
CA PRO A 135 3.59 -16.44 -12.59
C PRO A 135 4.33 -16.74 -11.27
N ALA A 136 3.64 -17.39 -10.35
CA ALA A 136 4.17 -17.76 -9.05
C ALA A 136 3.75 -19.19 -8.70
N ALA A 137 4.42 -19.81 -7.74
CA ALA A 137 3.98 -21.07 -7.18
C ALA A 137 2.67 -20.84 -6.41
N GLY A 138 1.64 -21.65 -6.66
CA GLY A 138 0.33 -21.57 -6.04
C GLY A 138 -0.78 -21.91 -7.03
N ASN A 139 -2.02 -21.91 -6.53
CA ASN A 139 -3.20 -22.31 -7.32
C ASN A 139 -3.98 -21.11 -7.91
N PHE A 140 -3.51 -19.88 -7.68
CA PHE A 140 -4.17 -18.71 -8.22
C PHE A 140 -3.64 -18.40 -9.61
N GLU A 141 -4.53 -18.47 -10.60
CA GLU A 141 -4.27 -18.06 -11.98
C GLU A 141 -5.11 -16.83 -12.30
N PRO A 142 -4.49 -15.67 -12.59
CA PRO A 142 -5.25 -14.48 -12.97
C PRO A 142 -5.93 -14.69 -14.32
N GLN A 143 -7.11 -14.10 -14.50
CA GLN A 143 -7.76 -14.08 -15.80
C GLN A 143 -6.92 -13.24 -16.78
N ASN A 144 -6.72 -13.72 -18.00
CA ASN A 144 -5.88 -13.03 -18.99
C ASN A 144 -6.33 -11.61 -19.28
N GLU A 145 -7.64 -11.35 -19.22
CA GLU A 145 -8.23 -10.02 -19.44
C GLU A 145 -7.89 -9.02 -18.32
N HIS A 146 -7.56 -9.50 -17.13
CA HIS A 146 -7.15 -8.67 -15.99
C HIS A 146 -5.67 -8.29 -16.02
N LEU A 147 -4.87 -8.99 -16.84
CA LEU A 147 -3.42 -8.74 -16.89
C LEU A 147 -3.11 -7.37 -17.49
N LEU A 148 -2.28 -6.62 -16.77
CA LEU A 148 -1.80 -5.32 -17.21
C LEU A 148 -0.59 -5.48 -18.12
N SER A 149 -0.74 -5.19 -19.42
CA SER A 149 0.35 -5.17 -20.38
C SER A 149 1.28 -3.97 -20.16
N ASP A 150 2.49 -4.02 -20.71
CA ASP A 150 3.44 -2.88 -20.64
C ASP A 150 2.85 -1.61 -21.26
N ARG A 151 2.14 -1.73 -22.37
CA ARG A 151 1.46 -0.60 -23.02
C ARG A 151 0.41 0.02 -22.10
N HIS A 152 -0.42 -0.80 -21.46
CA HIS A 152 -1.45 -0.33 -20.53
C HIS A 152 -0.82 0.28 -19.27
N LEU A 153 0.28 -0.28 -18.77
CA LEU A 153 1.01 0.32 -17.65
C LEU A 153 1.53 1.72 -17.99
N VAL A 154 2.14 1.90 -19.14
CA VAL A 154 2.61 3.22 -19.60
C VAL A 154 1.45 4.21 -19.72
N GLN A 155 0.32 3.79 -20.27
CA GLN A 155 -0.88 4.63 -20.35
C GLN A 155 -1.42 5.02 -18.96
N LEU A 156 -1.48 4.07 -18.04
CA LEU A 156 -1.89 4.30 -16.67
C LEU A 156 -0.98 5.30 -15.95
N VAL A 157 0.32 5.07 -16.00
CA VAL A 157 1.32 5.95 -15.36
C VAL A 157 1.25 7.36 -15.95
N ALA A 158 1.14 7.49 -17.29
CA ALA A 158 1.00 8.78 -17.94
C ALA A 158 -0.29 9.52 -17.51
N ALA A 159 -1.42 8.82 -17.49
CA ALA A 159 -2.70 9.40 -17.05
C ALA A 159 -2.65 9.85 -15.59
N LEU A 160 -2.11 9.02 -14.69
CA LEU A 160 -1.96 9.38 -13.28
C LEU A 160 -0.98 10.54 -13.08
N ARG A 161 0.04 10.68 -13.90
CA ARG A 161 0.97 11.82 -13.84
C ARG A 161 0.28 13.15 -14.12
N PHE A 162 -0.68 13.18 -15.03
CA PHE A 162 -1.50 14.39 -15.27
C PHE A 162 -2.42 14.70 -14.08
N LEU A 163 -2.99 13.67 -13.45
CA LEU A 163 -3.91 13.83 -12.33
C LEU A 163 -3.18 14.18 -11.02
N LEU A 164 -2.01 13.59 -10.81
CA LEU A 164 -1.23 13.65 -9.57
C LEU A 164 0.22 14.06 -9.87
N PRO A 165 0.46 15.32 -10.28
CA PRO A 165 1.78 15.76 -10.75
C PRO A 165 2.87 15.69 -9.67
N HIS A 166 2.51 15.75 -8.40
CA HIS A 166 3.45 15.76 -7.27
C HIS A 166 3.62 14.39 -6.60
N ALA A 167 2.84 13.37 -6.95
CA ALA A 167 3.02 12.03 -6.40
C ALA A 167 4.29 11.35 -6.93
N ALA A 168 4.98 10.60 -6.08
CA ALA A 168 6.04 9.71 -6.53
C ALA A 168 5.43 8.45 -7.14
N PHE A 169 6.03 7.92 -8.21
CA PHE A 169 5.63 6.65 -8.83
C PHE A 169 6.79 5.66 -8.71
N VAL A 170 6.50 4.46 -8.23
CA VAL A 170 7.47 3.42 -7.88
C VAL A 170 7.16 2.11 -8.63
#